data_929272bf4cee0eec67638dbe57d0623f
#
_entry.id   929272bf4cee0eec67638dbe57d0623f
#
_cell.length_a   1.000
_cell.length_b   1.000
_cell.length_c   1.000
_cell.angle_alpha   90.00
_cell.angle_beta   90.00
_cell.angle_gamma   90.00
#
_symmetry.space_group_name_H-M   'P 1'
#
loop_
_entity.id
_entity.type
_entity.pdbx_description
1 polymer ?
#
loop_
_entity_poly.entity_id
_entity_poly.type
_entity_poly.pdbx_seq_one_letter_code
_entity_poly.pdbx_strand_id
1 'polypeptide(L)'
;MPRDTEKTRRRLLEAAIAEFSEFGPAGARVDRIAERAGVNKERIYPYFGSKDALFDAVVAHELGRATADVPITGSGPAAIGDYAARLFDHLRSHPELPRLMAWEGLVRGAEVTALAQRQAHCLDKLDAVERALPGISRQDAGELLLSIVTLTDGWHVFPQLGRLFVGDDDDVRRRRRREHLRAVAMSMAEATVHGRHIED
;
A
#
# COMPACT_ATOMS: atom_id res chain seq x y z
N MET A 1 9.78 -21.01 -24.60
CA MET A 1 8.58 -21.37 -23.84
C MET A 1 8.49 -20.75 -22.43
N PRO A 2 9.51 -20.67 -21.55
CA PRO A 2 9.35 -20.01 -20.23
C PRO A 2 9.05 -18.51 -20.33
N ARG A 3 9.61 -17.80 -21.28
CA ARG A 3 9.43 -16.35 -21.50
C ARG A 3 8.01 -15.93 -21.86
N ASP A 4 7.26 -16.77 -22.57
CA ASP A 4 5.87 -16.47 -22.98
C ASP A 4 4.89 -16.68 -21.82
N THR A 5 5.19 -17.63 -20.95
CA THR A 5 4.45 -17.91 -19.73
C THR A 5 4.52 -16.75 -18.74
N GLU A 6 5.71 -16.21 -18.51
CA GLU A 6 5.89 -15.08 -17.58
C GLU A 6 5.27 -13.78 -18.14
N LYS A 7 5.41 -13.55 -19.45
CA LYS A 7 4.75 -12.42 -20.11
C LYS A 7 3.23 -12.49 -19.98
N THR A 8 2.65 -13.67 -20.18
CA THR A 8 1.20 -13.90 -20.04
C THR A 8 0.75 -13.69 -18.60
N ARG A 9 1.50 -14.25 -17.63
CA ARG A 9 1.20 -14.08 -16.20
C ARG A 9 1.20 -12.61 -15.81
N ARG A 10 2.20 -11.84 -16.24
CA ARG A 10 2.28 -10.39 -15.97
C ARG A 10 1.10 -9.63 -16.56
N ARG A 11 0.73 -9.87 -17.82
CA ARG A 11 -0.43 -9.22 -18.46
C ARG A 11 -1.74 -9.52 -17.73
N LEU A 12 -1.93 -10.76 -17.27
CA LEU A 12 -3.08 -11.12 -16.46
C LEU A 12 -3.09 -10.40 -15.12
N LEU A 13 -1.94 -10.28 -14.47
CA LEU A 13 -1.82 -9.58 -13.19
C LEU A 13 -2.11 -8.08 -13.35
N GLU A 14 -1.55 -7.42 -14.37
CA GLU A 14 -1.80 -6.01 -14.69
C GLU A 14 -3.31 -5.75 -14.97
N ALA A 15 -3.95 -6.62 -15.75
CA ALA A 15 -5.37 -6.53 -16.02
C ALA A 15 -6.23 -6.75 -14.76
N ALA A 16 -5.81 -7.67 -13.89
CA ALA A 16 -6.50 -7.97 -12.64
C ALA A 16 -6.37 -6.83 -11.61
N ILE A 17 -5.21 -6.17 -11.52
CA ILE A 17 -5.01 -4.97 -10.68
C ILE A 17 -6.07 -3.92 -11.02
N ALA A 18 -6.21 -3.56 -12.29
CA ALA A 18 -7.18 -2.58 -12.72
C ALA A 18 -8.63 -3.02 -12.44
N GLU A 19 -8.97 -4.27 -12.72
CA GLU A 19 -10.31 -4.81 -12.52
C GLU A 19 -10.71 -4.86 -11.03
N PHE A 20 -9.83 -5.39 -10.18
CA PHE A 20 -10.13 -5.50 -8.75
C PHE A 20 -10.10 -4.15 -8.02
N SER A 21 -9.22 -3.23 -8.39
CA SER A 21 -9.19 -1.90 -7.78
C SER A 21 -10.46 -1.10 -8.08
N GLU A 22 -11.07 -1.30 -9.27
CA GLU A 22 -12.28 -0.61 -9.69
C GLU A 22 -13.56 -1.25 -9.13
N PHE A 23 -13.69 -2.57 -9.20
CA PHE A 23 -14.95 -3.28 -8.94
C PHE A 23 -14.94 -4.12 -7.65
N GLY A 24 -13.81 -4.20 -6.96
CA GLY A 24 -13.61 -5.06 -5.80
C GLY A 24 -13.65 -6.57 -6.12
N PRO A 25 -13.36 -7.44 -5.13
CA PRO A 25 -13.35 -8.90 -5.35
C PRO A 25 -14.70 -9.45 -5.79
N ALA A 26 -15.82 -8.93 -5.26
CA ALA A 26 -17.16 -9.41 -5.61
C ALA A 26 -17.60 -8.97 -7.01
N GLY A 27 -17.34 -7.72 -7.39
CA GLY A 27 -17.77 -7.13 -8.66
C GLY A 27 -16.85 -7.43 -9.85
N ALA A 28 -15.61 -7.84 -9.60
CA ALA A 28 -14.65 -8.18 -10.63
C ALA A 28 -15.06 -9.42 -11.44
N ARG A 29 -14.80 -9.39 -12.74
CA ARG A 29 -15.16 -10.47 -13.68
C ARG A 29 -13.92 -11.01 -14.38
N VAL A 30 -13.72 -12.32 -14.28
CA VAL A 30 -12.62 -13.04 -14.91
C VAL A 30 -12.63 -12.86 -16.44
N ASP A 31 -13.81 -12.75 -17.02
CA ASP A 31 -13.96 -12.49 -18.47
C ASP A 31 -13.35 -11.14 -18.86
N ARG A 32 -13.63 -10.06 -18.12
CA ARG A 32 -13.05 -8.73 -18.37
C ARG A 32 -11.54 -8.70 -18.17
N ILE A 33 -11.03 -9.44 -17.16
CA ILE A 33 -9.58 -9.60 -16.94
C ILE A 33 -8.93 -10.26 -18.14
N ALA A 34 -9.50 -11.36 -18.63
CA ALA A 34 -8.97 -12.09 -19.79
C ALA A 34 -8.97 -11.22 -21.05
N GLU A 35 -10.08 -10.53 -21.33
CA GLU A 35 -10.23 -9.63 -22.46
C GLU A 35 -9.20 -8.49 -22.41
N ARG A 36 -9.06 -7.80 -21.25
CA ARG A 36 -8.07 -6.72 -21.05
C ARG A 36 -6.63 -7.22 -21.20
N ALA A 37 -6.35 -8.42 -20.72
CA ALA A 37 -5.05 -9.06 -20.87
C ALA A 37 -4.78 -9.57 -22.29
N GLY A 38 -5.78 -9.65 -23.16
CA GLY A 38 -5.69 -10.23 -24.49
C GLY A 38 -5.31 -11.71 -24.48
N VAL A 39 -5.89 -12.47 -23.55
CA VAL A 39 -5.68 -13.91 -23.39
C VAL A 39 -7.02 -14.64 -23.29
N ASN A 40 -7.02 -15.97 -23.53
CA ASN A 40 -8.20 -16.78 -23.29
C ASN A 40 -8.44 -16.92 -21.78
N LYS A 41 -9.69 -16.77 -21.33
CA LYS A 41 -10.16 -16.92 -19.94
C LYS A 41 -9.67 -18.19 -19.28
N GLU A 42 -9.67 -19.29 -20.00
CA GLU A 42 -9.25 -20.61 -19.49
C GLU A 42 -7.79 -20.63 -19.03
N ARG A 43 -6.96 -19.69 -19.52
CA ARG A 43 -5.56 -19.57 -19.11
C ARG A 43 -5.37 -18.96 -17.72
N ILE A 44 -6.36 -18.28 -17.14
CA ILE A 44 -6.24 -17.66 -15.82
C ILE A 44 -6.08 -18.72 -14.73
N TYR A 45 -6.89 -19.78 -14.78
CA TYR A 45 -6.89 -20.82 -13.75
C TYR A 45 -5.58 -21.61 -13.63
N PRO A 46 -4.89 -21.98 -14.73
CA PRO A 46 -3.56 -22.60 -14.64
C PRO A 46 -2.49 -21.70 -14.00
N TYR A 47 -2.64 -20.36 -14.06
CA TYR A 47 -1.68 -19.44 -13.47
C TYR A 47 -1.96 -19.10 -12.01
N PHE A 48 -3.22 -18.98 -11.64
CA PHE A 48 -3.63 -18.42 -10.34
C PHE A 48 -4.57 -19.35 -9.54
N GLY A 49 -5.10 -20.41 -10.12
CA GLY A 49 -5.98 -21.36 -9.46
C GLY A 49 -7.43 -20.89 -9.34
N SER A 50 -7.67 -19.75 -8.72
CA SER A 50 -9.00 -19.19 -8.51
C SER A 50 -9.01 -17.66 -8.66
N LYS A 51 -10.21 -17.06 -8.69
CA LYS A 51 -10.37 -15.61 -8.66
C LYS A 51 -9.85 -15.00 -7.35
N ASP A 52 -10.07 -15.69 -6.23
CA ASP A 52 -9.60 -15.25 -4.92
C ASP A 52 -8.07 -15.31 -4.83
N ALA A 53 -7.46 -16.40 -5.29
CA ALA A 53 -6.00 -16.51 -5.34
C ALA A 53 -5.37 -15.49 -6.31
N LEU A 54 -6.07 -15.11 -7.39
CA LEU A 54 -5.64 -14.02 -8.26
C LEU A 54 -5.72 -12.67 -7.53
N PHE A 55 -6.77 -12.43 -6.74
CA PHE A 55 -6.87 -11.21 -5.91
C PHE A 55 -5.72 -11.15 -4.89
N ASP A 56 -5.42 -12.26 -4.21
CA ASP A 56 -4.30 -12.36 -3.27
C ASP A 56 -2.94 -12.05 -3.94
N ALA A 57 -2.74 -12.59 -5.14
CA ALA A 57 -1.53 -12.32 -5.91
C ALA A 57 -1.42 -10.85 -6.32
N VAL A 58 -2.54 -10.19 -6.63
CA VAL A 58 -2.62 -8.76 -6.95
C VAL A 58 -2.25 -7.92 -5.73
N VAL A 59 -2.85 -8.17 -4.56
CA VAL A 59 -2.55 -7.42 -3.34
C VAL A 59 -1.08 -7.60 -2.93
N ALA A 60 -0.58 -8.83 -2.94
CA ALA A 60 0.82 -9.12 -2.62
C ALA A 60 1.81 -8.43 -3.58
N HIS A 61 1.48 -8.39 -4.88
CA HIS A 61 2.29 -7.73 -5.91
C HIS A 61 2.37 -6.22 -5.68
N GLU A 62 1.23 -5.56 -5.49
CA GLU A 62 1.17 -4.11 -5.29
C GLU A 62 1.83 -3.67 -3.98
N LEU A 63 1.65 -4.43 -2.90
CA LEU A 63 2.33 -4.18 -1.63
C LEU A 63 3.85 -4.32 -1.77
N GLY A 64 4.32 -5.37 -2.45
CA GLY A 64 5.75 -5.58 -2.72
C GLY A 64 6.35 -4.45 -3.56
N ARG A 65 5.62 -3.99 -4.58
CA ARG A 65 6.03 -2.85 -5.41
C ARG A 65 6.15 -1.56 -4.58
N ALA A 66 5.14 -1.21 -3.80
CA ALA A 66 5.18 -0.02 -2.95
C ALA A 66 6.33 -0.08 -1.92
N THR A 67 6.61 -1.28 -1.39
CA THR A 67 7.72 -1.48 -0.46
C THR A 67 9.08 -1.26 -1.12
N ALA A 68 9.26 -1.73 -2.35
CA ALA A 68 10.50 -1.56 -3.11
C ALA A 68 10.70 -0.10 -3.59
N ASP A 69 9.63 0.54 -4.09
CA ASP A 69 9.70 1.87 -4.70
C ASP A 69 9.82 3.00 -3.67
N VAL A 70 9.37 2.78 -2.43
CA VAL A 70 9.39 3.79 -1.36
C VAL A 70 10.19 3.28 -0.14
N PRO A 71 11.51 3.14 -0.23
CA PRO A 71 12.32 2.74 0.92
C PRO A 71 12.38 3.85 1.98
N ILE A 72 12.51 3.47 3.26
CA ILE A 72 12.86 4.42 4.33
C ILE A 72 14.37 4.62 4.28
N THR A 73 14.81 5.86 4.04
CA THR A 73 16.22 6.22 3.90
C THR A 73 16.57 7.41 4.78
N GLY A 74 17.81 7.45 5.26
CA GLY A 74 18.25 8.48 6.20
C GLY A 74 18.04 8.06 7.66
N SER A 75 18.13 9.02 8.57
CA SER A 75 18.01 8.80 10.01
C SER A 75 17.24 9.93 10.69
N GLY A 76 16.75 9.63 11.89
CA GLY A 76 15.97 10.56 12.69
C GLY A 76 14.52 10.76 12.20
N PRO A 77 13.74 11.56 12.93
CA PRO A 77 12.32 11.84 12.60
C PRO A 77 12.10 12.39 11.20
N ALA A 78 13.05 13.17 10.67
CA ALA A 78 12.98 13.73 9.33
C ALA A 78 12.91 12.65 8.24
N ALA A 79 13.63 11.52 8.41
CA ALA A 79 13.59 10.39 7.48
C ALA A 79 12.19 9.76 7.41
N ILE A 80 11.48 9.71 8.54
CA ILE A 80 10.11 9.21 8.63
C ILE A 80 9.12 10.18 7.95
N GLY A 81 9.29 11.47 8.16
CA GLY A 81 8.51 12.49 7.46
C GLY A 81 8.70 12.43 5.95
N ASP A 82 9.93 12.29 5.48
CA ASP A 82 10.26 12.16 4.06
C ASP A 82 9.70 10.86 3.45
N TYR A 83 9.69 9.77 4.22
CA TYR A 83 9.02 8.53 3.82
C TYR A 83 7.52 8.74 3.61
N ALA A 84 6.83 9.37 4.56
CA ALA A 84 5.39 9.64 4.44
C ALA A 84 5.06 10.50 3.22
N ALA A 85 5.86 11.53 2.93
CA ALA A 85 5.70 12.37 1.76
C ALA A 85 5.90 11.58 0.45
N ARG A 86 6.94 10.74 0.36
CA ARG A 86 7.20 9.89 -0.81
C ARG A 86 6.14 8.80 -0.99
N LEU A 87 5.64 8.23 0.10
CA LEU A 87 4.55 7.28 0.06
C LEU A 87 3.29 7.93 -0.53
N PHE A 88 2.94 9.13 -0.08
CA PHE A 88 1.83 9.89 -0.65
C PHE A 88 1.99 10.13 -2.16
N ASP A 89 3.17 10.55 -2.62
CA ASP A 89 3.46 10.77 -4.03
C ASP A 89 3.35 9.46 -4.84
N HIS A 90 3.84 8.35 -4.30
CA HIS A 90 3.76 7.04 -4.91
C HIS A 90 2.31 6.58 -5.07
N LEU A 91 1.51 6.65 -3.99
CA LEU A 91 0.11 6.22 -4.01
C LEU A 91 -0.76 7.12 -4.90
N ARG A 92 -0.40 8.38 -5.08
CA ARG A 92 -1.06 9.25 -6.06
C ARG A 92 -0.86 8.77 -7.49
N SER A 93 0.33 8.24 -7.80
CA SER A 93 0.65 7.67 -9.11
C SER A 93 0.15 6.24 -9.28
N HIS A 94 -0.12 5.55 -8.17
CA HIS A 94 -0.55 4.14 -8.12
C HIS A 94 -1.72 3.99 -7.13
N PRO A 95 -2.91 4.55 -7.45
CA PRO A 95 -4.05 4.58 -6.54
C PRO A 95 -4.73 3.21 -6.36
N GLU A 96 -4.24 2.18 -7.06
CA GLU A 96 -4.79 0.83 -7.01
C GLU A 96 -4.56 0.19 -5.65
N LEU A 97 -3.35 0.33 -5.06
CA LEU A 97 -3.00 -0.31 -3.79
C LEU A 97 -3.94 0.07 -2.64
N PRO A 98 -4.14 1.37 -2.29
CA PRO A 98 -5.05 1.72 -1.20
C PRO A 98 -6.50 1.27 -1.44
N ARG A 99 -6.96 1.23 -2.70
CA ARG A 99 -8.30 0.71 -3.05
C ARG A 99 -8.38 -0.80 -2.83
N LEU A 100 -7.36 -1.56 -3.26
CA LEU A 100 -7.29 -3.00 -3.07
C LEU A 100 -7.26 -3.36 -1.58
N MET A 101 -6.48 -2.64 -0.77
CA MET A 101 -6.43 -2.81 0.69
C MET A 101 -7.77 -2.51 1.35
N ALA A 102 -8.46 -1.45 0.92
CA ALA A 102 -9.80 -1.13 1.41
C ALA A 102 -10.81 -2.23 1.06
N TRP A 103 -10.81 -2.73 -0.18
CA TRP A 103 -11.65 -3.86 -0.59
C TRP A 103 -11.37 -5.12 0.20
N GLU A 104 -10.10 -5.45 0.43
CA GLU A 104 -9.72 -6.61 1.24
C GLU A 104 -10.30 -6.50 2.66
N GLY A 105 -10.09 -5.36 3.33
CA GLY A 105 -10.62 -5.12 4.67
C GLY A 105 -12.15 -5.20 4.76
N LEU A 106 -12.86 -4.68 3.75
CA LEU A 106 -14.33 -4.73 3.69
C LEU A 106 -14.88 -6.14 3.47
N VAL A 107 -14.17 -6.99 2.71
CA VAL A 107 -14.66 -8.32 2.33
C VAL A 107 -14.20 -9.39 3.32
N ARG A 108 -12.99 -9.28 3.85
CA ARG A 108 -12.33 -10.30 4.68
C ARG A 108 -12.12 -9.89 6.16
N GLY A 109 -12.35 -8.61 6.48
CA GLY A 109 -12.08 -8.10 7.82
C GLY A 109 -10.59 -8.19 8.17
N ALA A 110 -10.27 -8.84 9.27
CA ALA A 110 -8.89 -9.01 9.75
C ALA A 110 -8.16 -10.23 9.16
N GLU A 111 -8.79 -11.00 8.29
CA GLU A 111 -8.16 -12.17 7.66
C GLU A 111 -7.15 -11.71 6.60
N VAL A 112 -5.90 -12.14 6.75
CA VAL A 112 -4.80 -11.81 5.82
C VAL A 112 -4.39 -13.04 5.04
N THR A 113 -4.58 -13.01 3.74
CA THR A 113 -4.12 -14.07 2.84
C THR A 113 -2.66 -13.86 2.42
N ALA A 114 -2.00 -14.93 1.98
CA ALA A 114 -0.55 -14.90 1.67
C ALA A 114 0.30 -14.29 2.80
N LEU A 115 -0.10 -14.54 4.07
CA LEU A 115 0.44 -13.89 5.27
C LEU A 115 1.97 -13.89 5.32
N ALA A 116 2.62 -15.02 5.07
CA ALA A 116 4.08 -15.14 5.16
C ALA A 116 4.82 -14.21 4.17
N GLN A 117 4.33 -14.13 2.92
CA GLN A 117 4.92 -13.24 1.91
C GLN A 117 4.72 -11.76 2.26
N ARG A 118 3.52 -11.41 2.72
CA ARG A 118 3.19 -10.02 3.10
C ARG A 118 3.89 -9.59 4.37
N GLN A 119 4.03 -10.51 5.35
CA GLN A 119 4.82 -10.26 6.57
C GLN A 119 6.27 -9.94 6.25
N ALA A 120 6.91 -10.61 5.29
CA ALA A 120 8.28 -10.30 4.92
C ALA A 120 8.44 -8.82 4.52
N HIS A 121 7.55 -8.28 3.67
CA HIS A 121 7.56 -6.87 3.30
C HIS A 121 7.32 -5.91 4.48
N CYS A 122 6.46 -6.30 5.42
CA CYS A 122 6.21 -5.51 6.63
C CYS A 122 7.43 -5.54 7.57
N LEU A 123 8.07 -6.69 7.72
CA LEU A 123 9.29 -6.84 8.54
C LEU A 123 10.43 -5.98 8.00
N ASP A 124 10.66 -5.96 6.69
CA ASP A 124 11.67 -5.10 6.06
C ASP A 124 11.43 -3.61 6.36
N LYS A 125 10.16 -3.19 6.38
CA LYS A 125 9.79 -1.81 6.74
C LYS A 125 10.01 -1.51 8.21
N LEU A 126 9.66 -2.44 9.10
CA LEU A 126 9.91 -2.30 10.54
C LEU A 126 11.41 -2.18 10.81
N ASP A 127 12.23 -3.04 10.22
CA ASP A 127 13.70 -2.97 10.33
C ASP A 127 14.25 -1.63 9.82
N ALA A 128 13.65 -1.06 8.77
CA ALA A 128 14.06 0.23 8.25
C ALA A 128 13.68 1.39 9.20
N VAL A 129 12.55 1.32 9.90
CA VAL A 129 12.17 2.29 10.94
C VAL A 129 13.13 2.19 12.13
N GLU A 130 13.43 0.98 12.60
CA GLU A 130 14.36 0.76 13.71
C GLU A 130 15.77 1.29 13.39
N ARG A 131 16.22 1.14 12.14
CA ARG A 131 17.50 1.76 11.69
C ARG A 131 17.43 3.27 11.63
N ALA A 132 16.29 3.84 11.21
CA ALA A 132 16.12 5.28 11.11
C ALA A 132 15.97 5.95 12.49
N LEU A 133 15.35 5.26 13.45
CA LEU A 133 15.07 5.73 14.82
C LEU A 133 15.70 4.78 15.85
N PRO A 134 17.03 4.86 16.08
CA PRO A 134 17.69 3.98 17.05
C PRO A 134 17.05 4.07 18.44
N GLY A 135 16.76 2.91 19.03
CA GLY A 135 16.11 2.80 20.34
C GLY A 135 14.58 2.73 20.30
N ILE A 136 13.93 2.88 19.14
CA ILE A 136 12.48 2.61 19.02
C ILE A 136 12.18 1.11 19.26
N SER A 137 11.09 0.78 19.96
CA SER A 137 10.67 -0.62 20.05
C SER A 137 10.03 -1.08 18.73
N ARG A 138 10.07 -2.39 18.49
CA ARG A 138 9.39 -3.02 17.36
C ARG A 138 7.89 -2.70 17.32
N GLN A 139 7.26 -2.68 18.50
CA GLN A 139 5.85 -2.36 18.65
C GLN A 139 5.56 -0.91 18.24
N ASP A 140 6.34 0.06 18.76
CA ASP A 140 6.15 1.48 18.43
C ASP A 140 6.46 1.78 16.96
N ALA A 141 7.47 1.08 16.40
CA ALA A 141 7.74 1.15 14.96
C ALA A 141 6.53 0.66 14.13
N GLY A 142 5.85 -0.38 14.61
CA GLY A 142 4.60 -0.88 14.01
C GLY A 142 3.46 0.12 14.07
N GLU A 143 3.21 0.70 15.24
CA GLU A 143 2.15 1.72 15.43
C GLU A 143 2.42 2.98 14.59
N LEU A 144 3.69 3.40 14.52
CA LEU A 144 4.10 4.54 13.69
C LEU A 144 3.84 4.26 12.20
N LEU A 145 4.24 3.10 11.69
CA LEU A 145 3.99 2.71 10.30
C LEU A 145 2.50 2.58 10.01
N LEU A 146 1.73 1.94 10.89
CA LEU A 146 0.27 1.80 10.75
C LEU A 146 -0.39 3.18 10.64
N SER A 147 -0.01 4.12 11.51
CA SER A 147 -0.52 5.49 11.50
C SER A 147 -0.20 6.20 10.19
N ILE A 148 1.05 6.12 9.72
CA ILE A 148 1.49 6.76 8.47
C ILE A 148 0.72 6.20 7.27
N VAL A 149 0.63 4.88 7.15
CA VAL A 149 -0.07 4.20 6.04
C VAL A 149 -1.55 4.61 6.05
N THR A 150 -2.21 4.53 7.20
CA THR A 150 -3.64 4.89 7.32
C THR A 150 -3.90 6.36 6.96
N LEU A 151 -3.06 7.29 7.43
CA LEU A 151 -3.17 8.72 7.10
C LEU A 151 -2.95 8.99 5.61
N THR A 152 -2.08 8.22 4.97
CA THR A 152 -1.74 8.37 3.56
C THR A 152 -2.83 7.76 2.67
N ASP A 153 -3.28 6.56 2.99
CA ASP A 153 -4.33 5.84 2.27
C ASP A 153 -5.68 6.56 2.33
N GLY A 154 -5.97 7.22 3.46
CA GLY A 154 -7.22 7.94 3.68
C GLY A 154 -7.54 8.98 2.60
N TRP A 155 -6.54 9.57 1.94
CA TRP A 155 -6.73 10.46 0.80
C TRP A 155 -7.35 9.75 -0.41
N HIS A 156 -6.99 8.50 -0.63
CA HIS A 156 -7.41 7.71 -1.78
C HIS A 156 -8.71 6.93 -1.51
N VAL A 157 -8.88 6.50 -0.25
CA VAL A 157 -10.04 5.69 0.18
C VAL A 157 -11.25 6.57 0.50
N PHE A 158 -11.04 7.79 1.02
CA PHE A 158 -12.08 8.70 1.43
C PHE A 158 -12.02 10.07 0.73
N PRO A 159 -12.02 10.14 -0.61
CA PRO A 159 -11.91 11.40 -1.35
C PRO A 159 -13.04 12.38 -1.03
N GLN A 160 -14.24 11.87 -0.67
CA GLN A 160 -15.39 12.67 -0.25
C GLN A 160 -15.11 13.45 1.05
N LEU A 161 -14.39 12.86 2.03
CA LEU A 161 -14.02 13.58 3.25
C LEU A 161 -13.03 14.70 2.93
N GLY A 162 -12.09 14.42 2.04
CA GLY A 162 -11.16 15.43 1.57
C GLY A 162 -11.89 16.63 0.96
N ARG A 163 -12.89 16.37 0.09
CA ARG A 163 -13.70 17.44 -0.52
C ARG A 163 -14.49 18.24 0.50
N LEU A 164 -15.06 17.58 1.51
CA LEU A 164 -15.85 18.23 2.57
C LEU A 164 -15.01 19.13 3.46
N PHE A 165 -13.81 18.70 3.84
CA PHE A 165 -12.98 19.44 4.81
C PHE A 165 -12.09 20.50 4.17
N VAL A 166 -11.58 20.26 2.97
CA VAL A 166 -10.52 21.09 2.37
C VAL A 166 -10.77 21.48 0.91
N GLY A 167 -11.94 21.15 0.35
CA GLY A 167 -12.36 21.55 -0.99
C GLY A 167 -11.90 20.59 -2.10
N ASP A 168 -11.91 21.07 -3.35
CA ASP A 168 -11.61 20.24 -4.52
C ASP A 168 -10.14 19.83 -4.60
N ASP A 169 -9.87 18.69 -5.21
CA ASP A 169 -8.53 18.12 -5.35
C ASP A 169 -7.75 18.80 -6.49
N ASP A 170 -6.95 19.80 -6.14
CA ASP A 170 -6.04 20.50 -7.03
C ASP A 170 -4.55 20.33 -6.61
N ASP A 171 -3.66 20.82 -7.44
CA ASP A 171 -2.22 20.70 -7.19
C ASP A 171 -1.74 21.49 -5.95
N VAL A 172 -2.41 22.58 -5.57
CA VAL A 172 -2.08 23.35 -4.37
C VAL A 172 -2.44 22.55 -3.14
N ARG A 173 -3.64 21.97 -3.13
CA ARG A 173 -4.13 21.12 -2.06
C ARG A 173 -3.27 19.87 -1.90
N ARG A 174 -2.86 19.23 -3.01
CA ARG A 174 -1.99 18.04 -3.00
C ARG A 174 -0.63 18.35 -2.37
N ARG A 175 -0.01 19.48 -2.76
CA ARG A 175 1.24 19.93 -2.12
C ARG A 175 1.07 20.19 -0.63
N ARG A 176 0.00 20.88 -0.21
CA ARG A 176 -0.31 21.10 1.21
C ARG A 176 -0.51 19.79 1.97
N ARG A 177 -1.24 18.83 1.39
CA ARG A 177 -1.43 17.52 2.03
C ARG A 177 -0.12 16.77 2.18
N ARG A 178 0.71 16.77 1.16
CA ARG A 178 2.05 16.17 1.18
C ARG A 178 2.92 16.74 2.32
N GLU A 179 3.01 18.05 2.42
CA GLU A 179 3.79 18.71 3.48
C GLU A 179 3.18 18.49 4.86
N HIS A 180 1.86 18.47 4.97
CA HIS A 180 1.17 18.14 6.21
C HIS A 180 1.48 16.71 6.68
N LEU A 181 1.41 15.73 5.78
CA LEU A 181 1.75 14.33 6.09
C LEU A 181 3.22 14.20 6.53
N ARG A 182 4.12 14.91 5.84
CA ARG A 182 5.54 14.97 6.21
C ARG A 182 5.72 15.49 7.63
N ALA A 183 5.11 16.61 7.96
CA ALA A 183 5.22 17.23 9.28
C ALA A 183 4.61 16.36 10.38
N VAL A 184 3.42 15.80 10.15
CA VAL A 184 2.73 14.93 11.12
C VAL A 184 3.55 13.67 11.38
N ALA A 185 4.04 13.00 10.34
CA ALA A 185 4.85 11.80 10.49
C ALA A 185 6.16 12.06 11.25
N MET A 186 6.79 13.20 10.98
CA MET A 186 7.99 13.64 11.72
C MET A 186 7.66 13.87 13.20
N SER A 187 6.58 14.59 13.51
CA SER A 187 6.16 14.85 14.91
C SER A 187 5.76 13.57 15.65
N MET A 188 5.10 12.62 14.97
CA MET A 188 4.81 11.31 15.57
C MET A 188 6.10 10.55 15.92
N ALA A 189 7.08 10.54 15.01
CA ALA A 189 8.37 9.91 15.25
C ALA A 189 9.14 10.57 16.41
N GLU A 190 9.13 11.92 16.50
CA GLU A 190 9.71 12.66 17.62
C GLU A 190 9.04 12.30 18.95
N ALA A 191 7.71 12.29 19.01
CA ALA A 191 6.95 11.94 20.21
C ALA A 191 7.25 10.48 20.67
N THR A 192 7.33 9.55 19.72
CA THR A 192 7.63 8.14 20.02
C THR A 192 9.03 7.96 20.61
N VAL A 193 10.02 8.71 20.13
CA VAL A 193 11.39 8.64 20.67
C VAL A 193 11.50 9.32 22.02
N HIS A 194 10.83 10.47 22.25
CA HIS A 194 10.93 11.24 23.49
C HIS A 194 10.03 10.71 24.62
N GLY A 195 8.90 10.09 24.31
CA GLY A 195 7.96 9.56 25.32
C GLY A 195 8.57 8.49 26.23
N ARG A 196 9.62 7.82 25.83
CA ARG A 196 10.35 6.81 26.64
C ARG A 196 11.31 7.38 27.66
N HIS A 197 11.82 8.59 27.47
CA HIS A 197 12.70 9.22 28.46
C HIS A 197 11.96 9.66 29.73
N ILE A 198 10.62 9.45 29.79
CA ILE A 198 9.78 9.81 30.94
C ILE A 198 9.39 8.57 31.76
N GLU A 199 9.51 7.35 31.20
CA GLU A 199 9.13 6.09 31.85
C GLU A 199 10.31 5.28 32.42
N ASP A 200 11.57 5.68 32.16
CA ASP A 200 12.81 5.16 32.75
C ASP A 200 13.30 6.11 33.87
#